data_1ffa5035fab9d9c71c1d1d08b2ed8bc5
#
_entry.id   1ffa5035fab9d9c71c1d1d08b2ed8bc5
#
_cell.length_a   1.000
_cell.length_b   1.000
_cell.length_c   1.000
_cell.angle_alpha   90.00
_cell.angle_beta   90.00
_cell.angle_gamma   90.00
#
_symmetry.space_group_name_H-M   'P 1'
#
loop_
_entity.id
_entity.type
_entity.pdbx_description
1 polymer ?
#
loop_
_entity_poly.entity_id
_entity_poly.type
_entity_poly.pdbx_seq_one_letter_code
_entity_poly.pdbx_strand_id
1 'polypeptide(L)'
;MEQWDIYDENKQKTGRTMNRNDWNMQPGDFHLTVLGVLRRPDGTYLITRRRMDKEWAPGCWEVPGGGVRAGESAEDAVKREILEETGVDVSNADGGYVFSYKRVNPEEKNNYFVDIFRYTMDIPDSAVHTQEREVMEYAFATLEPVSYTHLT
;
A
#
# COMPACT_ATOMS: atom_id res chain seq x y z
N MET A 1 13.29 -14.86 3.58
CA MET A 1 12.18 -14.55 2.66
C MET A 1 11.02 -13.98 3.44
N GLU A 2 10.41 -12.93 2.92
CA GLU A 2 9.25 -12.30 3.55
C GLU A 2 8.06 -13.26 3.57
N GLN A 3 7.39 -13.34 4.71
CA GLN A 3 6.19 -14.16 4.85
C GLN A 3 4.98 -13.30 5.19
N TRP A 4 3.81 -13.79 4.79
CA TRP A 4 2.52 -13.17 5.06
C TRP A 4 1.67 -14.10 5.91
N ASP A 5 0.89 -13.51 6.82
CA ASP A 5 -0.17 -14.27 7.50
C ASP A 5 -1.30 -14.58 6.52
N ILE A 6 -1.88 -15.76 6.65
CA ILE A 6 -3.07 -16.14 5.89
C ILE A 6 -4.31 -15.85 6.73
N TYR A 7 -5.24 -15.11 6.13
CA TYR A 7 -6.53 -14.74 6.73
C TYR A 7 -7.65 -15.56 6.08
N ASP A 8 -8.75 -15.74 6.80
CA ASP A 8 -9.96 -16.34 6.24
C ASP A 8 -10.85 -15.26 5.58
N GLU A 9 -12.02 -15.66 5.08
CA GLU A 9 -12.97 -14.77 4.42
C GLU A 9 -13.51 -13.67 5.33
N ASN A 10 -13.44 -13.85 6.63
CA ASN A 10 -13.90 -12.90 7.64
C ASN A 10 -12.75 -12.04 8.20
N LYS A 11 -11.61 -12.06 7.53
CA LYS A 11 -10.42 -11.28 7.92
C LYS A 11 -9.87 -11.69 9.30
N GLN A 12 -10.00 -12.97 9.64
CA GLN A 12 -9.43 -13.54 10.85
C GLN A 12 -8.19 -14.33 10.50
N LYS A 13 -7.12 -14.17 11.29
CA LYS A 13 -5.89 -14.93 11.06
C LYS A 13 -6.16 -16.43 11.26
N THR A 14 -5.66 -17.24 10.33
CA THR A 14 -5.81 -18.69 10.39
C THR A 14 -4.73 -19.37 11.21
N GLY A 15 -3.65 -18.67 11.54
CA GLY A 15 -2.46 -19.26 12.15
C GLY A 15 -1.47 -19.82 11.13
N ARG A 16 -1.83 -19.84 9.86
CA ARG A 16 -0.94 -20.27 8.77
C ARG A 16 -0.26 -19.08 8.12
N THR A 17 0.88 -19.30 7.51
CA THR A 17 1.63 -18.30 6.77
C THR A 17 1.93 -18.78 5.37
N MET A 18 2.29 -17.86 4.49
CA MET A 18 2.73 -18.15 3.13
C MET A 18 3.94 -17.28 2.78
N ASN A 19 4.72 -17.72 1.82
CA ASN A 19 5.81 -16.89 1.30
C ASN A 19 5.23 -15.80 0.40
N ARG A 20 5.86 -14.65 0.42
CA ARG A 20 5.49 -13.55 -0.48
C ARG A 20 5.53 -14.03 -1.93
N ASN A 21 4.50 -13.68 -2.68
CA ASN A 21 4.35 -14.02 -4.10
C ASN A 21 4.26 -15.53 -4.37
N ASP A 22 3.88 -16.32 -3.39
CA ASP A 22 3.53 -17.72 -3.61
C ASP A 22 2.08 -17.80 -4.09
N TRP A 23 1.90 -17.71 -5.39
CA TRP A 23 0.57 -17.66 -6.01
C TRP A 23 -0.06 -19.04 -6.11
N ASN A 24 -0.12 -19.74 -5.00
CA ASN A 24 -0.77 -21.04 -4.89
C ASN A 24 -1.80 -21.03 -3.77
N MET A 25 -2.45 -19.91 -3.60
CA MET A 25 -3.44 -19.67 -2.55
C MET A 25 -4.70 -20.50 -2.79
N GLN A 26 -5.19 -21.12 -1.75
CA GLN A 26 -6.40 -21.93 -1.84
C GLN A 26 -7.66 -21.06 -1.75
N PRO A 27 -8.80 -21.51 -2.29
CA PRO A 27 -10.06 -20.79 -2.09
C PRO A 27 -10.34 -20.56 -0.61
N GLY A 28 -10.74 -19.35 -0.27
CA GLY A 28 -11.01 -18.96 1.10
C GLY A 28 -9.79 -18.47 1.88
N ASP A 29 -8.60 -18.55 1.30
CA ASP A 29 -7.38 -18.00 1.88
C ASP A 29 -7.12 -16.60 1.32
N PHE A 30 -6.71 -15.68 2.20
CA PHE A 30 -6.45 -14.28 1.85
C PHE A 30 -5.14 -13.82 2.49
N HIS A 31 -4.48 -12.85 1.88
CA HIS A 31 -3.42 -12.10 2.56
C HIS A 31 -3.88 -10.65 2.77
N LEU A 32 -3.05 -9.83 3.42
CA LEU A 32 -3.39 -8.45 3.76
C LEU A 32 -2.41 -7.49 3.09
N THR A 33 -2.94 -6.49 2.42
CA THR A 33 -2.20 -5.39 1.81
C THR A 33 -2.64 -4.08 2.44
N VAL A 34 -1.76 -3.11 2.52
CA VAL A 34 -2.07 -1.77 3.01
C VAL A 34 -1.76 -0.74 1.93
N LEU A 35 -2.54 0.34 1.92
CA LEU A 35 -2.26 1.54 1.12
C LEU A 35 -2.28 2.74 2.06
N GLY A 36 -1.32 3.63 1.88
CA GLY A 36 -1.21 4.84 2.69
C GLY A 36 -1.36 6.10 1.86
N VAL A 37 -2.41 6.84 2.12
CA VAL A 37 -2.69 8.11 1.44
C VAL A 37 -2.10 9.23 2.28
N LEU A 38 -1.15 9.97 1.71
CA LEU A 38 -0.51 11.13 2.37
C LEU A 38 -1.09 12.42 1.82
N ARG A 39 -1.64 13.23 2.71
CA ARG A 39 -2.30 14.47 2.36
C ARG A 39 -1.61 15.65 3.05
N ARG A 40 -1.36 16.72 2.29
CA ARG A 40 -0.93 18.00 2.86
C ARG A 40 -2.16 18.78 3.38
N PRO A 41 -1.96 19.73 4.29
CA PRO A 41 -3.07 20.59 4.74
C PRO A 41 -3.75 21.37 3.60
N ASP A 42 -3.05 21.65 2.50
CA ASP A 42 -3.61 22.32 1.34
C ASP A 42 -4.52 21.44 0.47
N GLY A 43 -4.65 20.15 0.83
CA GLY A 43 -5.51 19.22 0.11
C GLY A 43 -4.84 18.47 -1.02
N THR A 44 -3.53 18.63 -1.22
CA THR A 44 -2.79 17.84 -2.21
C THR A 44 -2.32 16.53 -1.63
N TYR A 45 -2.16 15.52 -2.49
CA TYR A 45 -1.79 14.16 -2.12
C TYR A 45 -0.45 13.79 -2.74
N LEU A 46 0.41 13.12 -1.96
CA LEU A 46 1.66 12.60 -2.46
C LEU A 46 1.40 11.32 -3.25
N ILE A 47 1.77 11.32 -4.51
CA ILE A 47 1.69 10.15 -5.36
C ILE A 47 3.07 9.84 -5.94
N THR A 48 3.31 8.56 -6.19
CA THR A 48 4.57 8.07 -6.75
C THR A 48 4.30 7.33 -8.04
N ARG A 49 5.27 7.37 -8.95
CA ARG A 49 5.13 6.69 -10.23
C ARG A 49 6.04 5.47 -10.28
N ARG A 50 5.45 4.32 -10.59
CA ARG A 50 6.20 3.07 -10.71
C ARG A 50 7.18 3.16 -11.87
N ARG A 51 8.35 2.52 -11.71
CA ARG A 51 9.34 2.46 -12.77
C ARG A 51 8.80 1.70 -13.97
N MET A 52 9.31 2.06 -15.16
CA MET A 52 8.90 1.43 -16.42
C MET A 52 9.37 -0.02 -16.54
N ASP A 53 10.37 -0.43 -15.74
CA ASP A 53 10.91 -1.80 -15.75
C ASP A 53 10.18 -2.76 -14.82
N LYS A 54 9.07 -2.34 -14.20
CA LYS A 54 8.25 -3.21 -13.36
C LYS A 54 7.36 -4.11 -14.21
N GLU A 55 7.15 -5.34 -13.77
CA GLU A 55 6.29 -6.30 -14.45
C GLU A 55 4.81 -5.92 -14.35
N TRP A 56 4.40 -5.43 -13.17
CA TRP A 56 3.02 -5.05 -12.94
C TRP A 56 2.88 -3.53 -12.96
N ALA A 57 1.92 -3.05 -13.76
CA ALA A 57 1.55 -1.64 -13.86
C ALA A 57 2.75 -0.68 -14.05
N PRO A 58 3.65 -0.94 -15.03
CA PRO A 58 4.79 -0.04 -15.24
C PRO A 58 4.32 1.37 -15.59
N GLY A 59 4.99 2.37 -15.01
CA GLY A 59 4.71 3.78 -15.29
C GLY A 59 3.43 4.33 -14.68
N CYS A 60 2.68 3.53 -13.90
CA CYS A 60 1.45 3.99 -13.26
C CYS A 60 1.74 4.82 -12.02
N TRP A 61 0.90 5.82 -11.80
CA TRP A 61 0.92 6.60 -10.57
C TRP A 61 0.13 5.87 -9.49
N GLU A 62 0.62 5.89 -8.27
CA GLU A 62 0.01 5.18 -7.16
C GLU A 62 0.29 5.86 -5.82
N VAL A 63 -0.40 5.40 -4.79
CA VAL A 63 -0.08 5.74 -3.40
C VAL A 63 0.80 4.65 -2.81
N PRO A 64 1.64 4.98 -1.79
CA PRO A 64 2.50 3.96 -1.17
C PRO A 64 1.70 2.81 -0.56
N GLY A 65 2.26 1.62 -0.63
CA GLY A 65 1.64 0.46 -0.02
C GLY A 65 2.40 -0.82 -0.28
N GLY A 66 1.89 -1.90 0.25
CA GLY A 66 2.48 -3.22 0.07
C GLY A 66 1.89 -4.27 1.00
N GLY A 67 2.43 -5.46 0.95
CA GLY A 67 1.99 -6.58 1.77
C GLY A 67 2.37 -6.43 3.23
N VAL A 68 1.46 -6.82 4.11
CA VAL A 68 1.70 -6.86 5.55
C VAL A 68 2.49 -8.13 5.86
N ARG A 69 3.62 -7.99 6.54
CA ARG A 69 4.45 -9.14 6.92
C ARG A 69 3.80 -9.94 8.04
N ALA A 70 4.09 -11.23 8.10
CA ALA A 70 3.59 -12.08 9.18
C ALA A 70 3.99 -11.50 10.54
N GLY A 71 3.03 -11.40 11.44
CA GLY A 71 3.24 -10.83 12.77
C GLY A 71 3.23 -9.31 12.85
N GLU A 72 3.23 -8.62 11.72
CA GLU A 72 3.20 -7.15 11.66
C GLU A 72 1.75 -6.67 11.71
N SER A 73 1.47 -5.55 12.39
CA SER A 73 0.16 -4.92 12.31
C SER A 73 0.01 -4.16 10.99
N ALA A 74 -1.23 -3.96 10.55
CA ALA A 74 -1.50 -3.16 9.35
C ALA A 74 -0.98 -1.73 9.51
N GLU A 75 -1.16 -1.13 10.69
CA GLU A 75 -0.66 0.22 10.97
C GLU A 75 0.86 0.31 10.86
N ASP A 76 1.58 -0.63 11.44
CA ASP A 76 3.04 -0.67 11.35
C ASP A 76 3.49 -0.90 9.91
N ALA A 77 2.78 -1.77 9.19
CA ALA A 77 3.09 -2.05 7.78
C ALA A 77 2.95 -0.83 6.91
N VAL A 78 1.86 -0.07 7.05
CA VAL A 78 1.64 1.11 6.19
C VAL A 78 2.67 2.20 6.50
N LYS A 79 3.02 2.39 7.77
CA LYS A 79 4.06 3.36 8.14
C LYS A 79 5.41 2.96 7.57
N ARG A 80 5.74 1.68 7.62
CA ARG A 80 6.97 1.14 7.04
C ARG A 80 7.01 1.35 5.53
N GLU A 81 5.93 1.00 4.83
CA GLU A 81 5.87 1.15 3.36
C GLU A 81 5.96 2.61 2.94
N ILE A 82 5.28 3.50 3.65
CA ILE A 82 5.38 4.95 3.37
C ILE A 82 6.82 5.42 3.52
N LEU A 83 7.47 5.05 4.62
CA LEU A 83 8.85 5.46 4.88
C LEU A 83 9.81 4.91 3.82
N GLU A 84 9.68 3.63 3.48
CA GLU A 84 10.53 3.00 2.47
C GLU A 84 10.36 3.62 1.09
N GLU A 85 9.12 3.88 0.67
CA GLU A 85 8.83 4.35 -0.69
C GLU A 85 8.98 5.86 -0.86
N THR A 86 8.73 6.65 0.18
CA THR A 86 8.71 8.12 0.07
C THR A 86 9.70 8.84 0.96
N GLY A 87 10.26 8.16 1.95
CA GLY A 87 11.13 8.78 2.95
C GLY A 87 10.39 9.58 4.02
N VAL A 88 9.06 9.59 3.97
CA VAL A 88 8.25 10.37 4.92
C VAL A 88 7.92 9.54 6.15
N ASP A 89 8.19 10.07 7.33
CA ASP A 89 7.84 9.46 8.62
C ASP A 89 6.51 10.03 9.08
N VAL A 90 5.48 9.19 9.12
CA VAL A 90 4.12 9.60 9.50
C VAL A 90 3.77 9.28 10.96
N SER A 91 4.76 8.97 11.80
CA SER A 91 4.55 8.58 13.19
C SER A 91 3.77 9.62 13.99
N ASN A 92 3.94 10.91 13.66
CA ASN A 92 3.28 12.01 14.35
C ASN A 92 2.22 12.70 13.49
N ALA A 93 1.83 12.09 12.37
CA ALA A 93 0.81 12.65 11.50
C ALA A 93 -0.59 12.42 12.07
N ASP A 94 -1.52 13.30 11.70
CA ASP A 94 -2.94 13.12 12.00
C ASP A 94 -3.54 12.09 11.05
N GLY A 95 -4.38 11.22 11.56
CA GLY A 95 -5.07 10.25 10.73
C GLY A 95 -4.87 8.82 11.18
N GLY A 96 -5.11 7.90 10.27
CA GLY A 96 -5.02 6.48 10.51
C GLY A 96 -5.92 5.70 9.58
N TYR A 97 -6.42 4.57 10.06
CA TYR A 97 -7.27 3.67 9.30
C TYR A 97 -8.56 4.35 8.83
N VAL A 98 -8.95 4.13 7.57
CA VAL A 98 -10.16 4.70 6.97
C VAL A 98 -11.18 3.60 6.66
N PHE A 99 -10.82 2.63 5.82
CA PHE A 99 -11.71 1.53 5.45
C PHE A 99 -10.92 0.38 4.83
N SER A 100 -11.60 -0.76 4.68
CA SER A 100 -11.04 -1.95 4.04
C SER A 100 -11.92 -2.42 2.89
N TYR A 101 -11.32 -3.08 1.91
CA TYR A 101 -12.08 -3.81 0.91
C TYR A 101 -11.41 -5.15 0.62
N LYS A 102 -12.17 -6.02 -0.03
CA LYS A 102 -11.77 -7.40 -0.33
C LYS A 102 -11.64 -7.58 -1.83
N ARG A 103 -10.58 -8.22 -2.26
CA ARG A 103 -10.37 -8.61 -3.66
C ARG A 103 -10.27 -10.12 -3.74
N VAL A 104 -11.07 -10.70 -4.65
CA VAL A 104 -11.08 -12.14 -4.85
C VAL A 104 -10.71 -12.42 -6.31
N ASN A 105 -9.55 -13.03 -6.53
CA ASN A 105 -9.03 -13.36 -7.84
C ASN A 105 -8.69 -14.84 -7.90
N PRO A 106 -9.69 -15.73 -7.98
CA PRO A 106 -9.43 -17.18 -7.92
C PRO A 106 -8.60 -17.69 -9.10
N GLU A 107 -8.73 -17.09 -10.27
CA GLU A 107 -7.95 -17.48 -11.44
C GLU A 107 -6.46 -17.22 -11.26
N GLU A 108 -6.11 -16.12 -10.60
CA GLU A 108 -4.73 -15.78 -10.29
C GLU A 108 -4.26 -16.37 -8.97
N LYS A 109 -5.15 -17.03 -8.23
CA LYS A 109 -4.90 -17.56 -6.89
C LYS A 109 -4.33 -16.48 -5.96
N ASN A 110 -4.93 -15.31 -6.04
CA ASN A 110 -4.49 -14.13 -5.31
C ASN A 110 -5.70 -13.39 -4.73
N ASN A 111 -6.08 -13.78 -3.52
CA ASN A 111 -7.15 -13.12 -2.77
C ASN A 111 -6.55 -12.29 -1.66
N TYR A 112 -7.03 -11.08 -1.47
CA TYR A 112 -6.47 -10.23 -0.43
C TYR A 112 -7.47 -9.19 0.07
N PHE A 113 -7.21 -8.73 1.30
CA PHE A 113 -7.84 -7.54 1.85
C PHE A 113 -6.89 -6.36 1.65
N VAL A 114 -7.46 -5.19 1.45
CA VAL A 114 -6.70 -3.94 1.41
C VAL A 114 -7.20 -3.04 2.52
N ASP A 115 -6.31 -2.65 3.43
CA ASP A 115 -6.60 -1.66 4.45
C ASP A 115 -6.07 -0.31 3.98
N ILE A 116 -6.94 0.68 3.91
CA ILE A 116 -6.61 2.04 3.47
C ILE A 116 -6.40 2.92 4.71
N PHE A 117 -5.25 3.59 4.76
CA PHE A 117 -4.90 4.56 5.79
C PHE A 117 -4.74 5.93 5.15
N ARG A 118 -5.09 6.98 5.86
CA ARG A 118 -4.87 8.35 5.40
C ARG A 118 -4.21 9.13 6.52
N TYR A 119 -3.09 9.78 6.19
CA TYR A 119 -2.37 10.63 7.12
C TYR A 119 -2.27 12.04 6.55
N THR A 120 -2.51 13.03 7.41
CA THR A 120 -2.39 14.44 7.05
C THR A 120 -1.26 15.05 7.85
N MET A 121 -0.31 15.67 7.14
CA MET A 121 0.79 16.38 7.77
C MET A 121 1.39 17.37 6.79
N ASP A 122 2.15 18.31 7.31
CA ASP A 122 2.96 19.19 6.47
C ASP A 122 4.15 18.39 5.93
N ILE A 123 4.23 18.29 4.61
CA ILE A 123 5.29 17.54 3.93
C ILE A 123 6.00 18.48 2.98
N PRO A 124 7.14 19.06 3.40
CA PRO A 124 7.94 19.86 2.47
C PRO A 124 8.55 18.94 1.40
N ASP A 125 8.75 19.47 0.19
CA ASP A 125 9.34 18.71 -0.91
C ASP A 125 10.68 18.07 -0.51
N SER A 126 11.46 18.77 0.32
CA SER A 126 12.74 18.29 0.80
C SER A 126 12.67 17.05 1.68
N ALA A 127 11.48 16.72 2.21
CA ALA A 127 11.27 15.53 3.04
C ALA A 127 11.04 14.26 2.21
N VAL A 128 10.80 14.40 0.91
CA VAL A 128 10.51 13.25 0.04
C VAL A 128 11.80 12.69 -0.53
N HIS A 129 12.07 11.42 -0.19
CA HIS A 129 13.23 10.67 -0.67
C HIS A 129 12.75 9.32 -1.16
N THR A 130 12.48 9.24 -2.46
CA THR A 130 11.88 8.04 -3.05
C THR A 130 12.91 6.92 -3.21
N GLN A 131 12.40 5.70 -3.19
CA GLN A 131 13.18 4.48 -3.38
C GLN A 131 13.43 4.28 -4.88
N GLU A 132 14.65 4.47 -5.33
CA GLU A 132 14.99 4.42 -6.77
C GLU A 132 14.59 3.13 -7.48
N ARG A 133 14.62 2.00 -6.79
CA ARG A 133 14.25 0.71 -7.37
C ARG A 133 12.77 0.60 -7.69
N GLU A 134 11.92 1.32 -6.97
CA GLU A 134 10.47 1.19 -7.06
C GLU A 134 9.83 2.40 -7.73
N VAL A 135 10.40 3.57 -7.56
CA VAL A 135 9.78 4.85 -7.89
C VAL A 135 10.66 5.63 -8.85
N MET A 136 10.10 6.03 -9.98
CA MET A 136 10.83 6.86 -10.95
C MET A 136 10.62 8.36 -10.71
N GLU A 137 9.49 8.76 -10.16
CA GLU A 137 9.20 10.16 -9.83
C GLU A 137 8.07 10.27 -8.83
N TYR A 138 7.89 11.45 -8.23
CA TYR A 138 6.77 11.74 -7.34
C TYR A 138 6.15 13.08 -7.68
N ALA A 139 4.93 13.29 -7.19
CA ALA A 139 4.23 14.57 -7.33
C ALA A 139 3.23 14.76 -6.19
N PHE A 140 2.86 16.00 -5.98
CA PHE A 140 1.72 16.35 -5.12
C PHE A 140 0.58 16.76 -6.04
N ALA A 141 -0.54 16.06 -5.95
CA ALA A 141 -1.65 16.24 -6.89
C ALA A 141 -2.96 16.45 -6.14
N THR A 142 -3.91 17.09 -6.82
CA THR A 142 -5.27 17.20 -6.29
C THR A 142 -5.98 15.85 -6.43
N LEU A 143 -7.06 15.66 -5.68
CA LEU A 143 -7.80 14.40 -5.68
C LEU A 143 -8.29 14.01 -7.07
N GLU A 144 -8.75 14.98 -7.88
CA GLU A 144 -9.32 14.71 -9.18
C GLU A 144 -8.37 13.95 -10.12
N PRO A 145 -7.11 14.39 -10.34
CA PRO A 145 -6.16 13.59 -11.14
C PRO A 145 -5.90 12.21 -10.56
N VAL A 146 -5.84 12.07 -9.26
CA VAL A 146 -5.64 10.77 -8.60
C VAL A 146 -6.81 9.84 -8.87
N SER A 147 -8.05 10.34 -8.79
CA SER A 147 -9.25 9.55 -9.07
C SER A 147 -9.24 8.99 -10.50
N TYR A 148 -8.86 9.81 -11.47
CA TYR A 148 -8.84 9.37 -12.86
C TYR A 148 -7.75 8.38 -13.18
N THR A 149 -6.63 8.42 -12.48
CA THR A 149 -5.45 7.62 -12.81
C THR A 149 -5.30 6.36 -11.98
N HIS A 150 -5.88 6.30 -10.78
CA HIS A 150 -5.62 5.22 -9.82
C HIS A 150 -6.85 4.56 -9.23
N LEU A 151 -7.91 5.31 -9.01
CA LEU A 151 -9.05 4.84 -8.23
C LEU A 151 -10.19 4.30 -9.09
N THR A 152 -10.03 4.38 -10.36
CA THR A 152 -10.92 3.76 -11.34
C THR A 152 -10.29 2.46 -11.92
#